data_1b05a723d6312a1c762437dd83e3a443
#
_entry.id   1b05a723d6312a1c762437dd83e3a443
#
_cell.length_a   1.000
_cell.length_b   1.000
_cell.length_c   1.000
_cell.angle_alpha   90.00
_cell.angle_beta   90.00
_cell.angle_gamma   90.00
#
_symmetry.space_group_name_H-M   'P 1'
#
loop_
_entity.id
_entity.type
_entity.pdbx_description
1 polymer ?
#
loop_
_entity_poly.entity_id
_entity_poly.type
_entity_poly.pdbx_seq_one_letter_code
_entity_poly.pdbx_strand_id
1 'polypeptide(L)'
;MTKPVVLSPTQKALQVNLDSTIYGTFAEIGAGQEVVRHFFRAGGASGTIAKTMSAYDKDFSDAIYGKEIDGRYVSRSRLKKILHQEYGLIEGRLKRKEHPDKKYFTFANTLATINYSKTVKGHGWMGCRFQTEPNKGYNEVIFHVRLNDNDAKLQQETIGIMGTNLIYGCFNYYNKPKTLIQSIYDNLSRDNVEMDMIHMEGPDFEDVDNRLLSLVLVKENMTDAVIFGPDGKNQQPSDVLYKKNILTIRGSFRPVTKVNIDMMENGYNAFIKENKVDKDNVQLLFEITLSNLKMEGDIDEKDFLDRADILCSLGH
;
A
#
# COMPACT_ATOMS: atom_id res chain seq x y z
N MET A 1 -28.92 3.95 -13.24
CA MET A 1 -27.79 4.85 -12.93
C MET A 1 -26.64 4.51 -13.86
N THR A 2 -26.19 5.44 -14.70
CA THR A 2 -25.01 5.25 -15.55
C THR A 2 -23.78 5.08 -14.65
N LYS A 3 -22.99 4.02 -14.87
CA LYS A 3 -21.69 3.86 -14.15
C LYS A 3 -20.86 5.13 -14.39
N PRO A 4 -20.20 5.69 -13.37
CA PRO A 4 -19.30 6.82 -13.57
C PRO A 4 -18.25 6.43 -14.61
N VAL A 5 -17.95 7.36 -15.52
CA VAL A 5 -16.94 7.16 -16.55
C VAL A 5 -15.58 7.10 -15.87
N VAL A 6 -14.91 5.96 -15.98
CA VAL A 6 -13.54 5.79 -15.47
C VAL A 6 -12.57 6.49 -16.43
N LEU A 7 -11.81 7.45 -15.91
CA LEU A 7 -10.79 8.15 -16.68
C LEU A 7 -9.62 7.25 -17.00
N SER A 8 -9.04 7.37 -18.19
CA SER A 8 -7.79 6.71 -18.53
C SER A 8 -6.60 7.32 -17.75
N PRO A 9 -5.48 6.59 -17.59
CA PRO A 9 -4.29 7.13 -16.92
C PRO A 9 -3.79 8.43 -17.56
N THR A 10 -3.84 8.56 -18.87
CA THR A 10 -3.47 9.78 -19.59
C THR A 10 -4.40 10.96 -19.24
N GLN A 11 -5.70 10.72 -19.14
CA GLN A 11 -6.65 11.78 -18.74
C GLN A 11 -6.43 12.23 -17.29
N LYS A 12 -6.16 11.28 -16.38
CA LYS A 12 -5.84 11.57 -14.98
C LYS A 12 -4.54 12.38 -14.86
N ALA A 13 -3.49 11.95 -15.54
CA ALA A 13 -2.22 12.68 -15.58
C ALA A 13 -2.39 14.10 -16.15
N LEU A 14 -3.18 14.25 -17.20
CA LEU A 14 -3.48 15.57 -17.79
C LEU A 14 -4.21 16.48 -16.79
N GLN A 15 -5.22 15.97 -16.07
CA GLN A 15 -5.92 16.78 -15.07
C GLN A 15 -4.97 17.26 -13.96
N VAL A 16 -4.06 16.41 -13.48
CA VAL A 16 -3.04 16.80 -12.50
C VAL A 16 -2.07 17.84 -13.10
N ASN A 17 -1.61 17.67 -14.34
CA ASN A 17 -0.72 18.61 -15.01
C ASN A 17 -1.36 19.98 -15.28
N LEU A 18 -2.67 20.04 -15.46
CA LEU A 18 -3.41 21.30 -15.69
C LEU A 18 -3.74 22.03 -14.39
N ASP A 19 -3.62 21.40 -13.23
CA ASP A 19 -3.73 22.10 -11.93
C ASP A 19 -2.41 22.82 -11.62
N SER A 20 -2.38 24.11 -11.90
CA SER A 20 -1.19 24.94 -11.66
C SER A 20 -0.73 24.98 -10.20
N THR A 21 -1.51 24.50 -9.25
CA THR A 21 -1.13 24.44 -7.83
C THR A 21 -0.37 23.18 -7.46
N ILE A 22 -0.40 22.13 -8.27
CA ILE A 22 0.26 20.85 -7.99
C ILE A 22 1.70 20.87 -8.52
N TYR A 23 2.67 20.54 -7.66
CA TYR A 23 4.09 20.51 -8.05
C TYR A 23 4.87 19.46 -7.26
N GLY A 24 5.63 18.60 -7.93
CA GLY A 24 6.26 17.51 -7.22
C GLY A 24 7.37 16.77 -7.94
N THR A 25 7.86 15.73 -7.26
CA THR A 25 8.98 14.91 -7.68
C THR A 25 8.55 13.44 -7.83
N PHE A 26 9.28 12.72 -8.71
CA PHE A 26 9.13 11.30 -8.94
C PHE A 26 10.45 10.60 -8.67
N ALA A 27 10.43 9.57 -7.81
CA ALA A 27 11.56 8.68 -7.53
C ALA A 27 11.13 7.23 -7.79
N GLU A 28 11.42 6.75 -9.00
CA GLU A 28 11.03 5.42 -9.44
C GLU A 28 12.23 4.48 -9.41
N ILE A 29 12.25 3.56 -8.42
CA ILE A 29 13.39 2.69 -8.14
C ILE A 29 13.05 1.25 -8.53
N GLY A 30 13.84 0.69 -9.45
CA GLY A 30 13.82 -0.72 -9.84
C GLY A 30 13.07 -0.99 -11.15
N ALA A 31 11.76 -0.76 -11.23
CA ALA A 31 10.93 -1.22 -12.36
C ALA A 31 10.83 -0.25 -13.55
N GLY A 32 11.67 0.79 -13.60
CA GLY A 32 11.62 1.79 -14.66
C GLY A 32 10.79 3.02 -14.30
N GLN A 33 10.71 3.98 -15.24
CA GLN A 33 10.08 5.28 -15.03
C GLN A 33 8.72 5.35 -15.76
N GLU A 34 7.81 4.41 -15.47
CA GLU A 34 6.55 4.31 -16.18
C GLU A 34 5.48 5.27 -15.65
N VAL A 35 5.50 5.63 -14.38
CA VAL A 35 4.53 6.57 -13.81
C VAL A 35 4.74 7.96 -14.37
N VAL A 36 5.94 8.51 -14.26
CA VAL A 36 6.24 9.85 -14.78
C VAL A 36 6.05 9.94 -16.30
N ARG A 37 6.23 8.83 -17.01
CA ARG A 37 5.99 8.75 -18.46
C ARG A 37 4.55 9.08 -18.84
N HIS A 38 3.55 8.68 -18.04
CA HIS A 38 2.16 9.09 -18.26
C HIS A 38 1.98 10.60 -18.20
N PHE A 39 2.62 11.27 -17.26
CA PHE A 39 2.57 12.73 -17.10
C PHE A 39 3.24 13.45 -18.28
N PHE A 40 4.43 13.00 -18.69
CA PHE A 40 5.10 13.61 -19.87
C PHE A 40 4.30 13.42 -21.16
N ARG A 41 3.69 12.25 -21.35
CA ARG A 41 2.87 11.96 -22.54
C ARG A 41 1.54 12.70 -22.56
N ALA A 42 0.96 12.97 -21.41
CA ALA A 42 -0.29 13.72 -21.32
C ALA A 42 -0.14 15.18 -21.74
N GLY A 43 1.07 15.75 -21.64
CA GLY A 43 1.35 17.16 -21.88
C GLY A 43 1.12 18.02 -20.64
N GLY A 44 1.60 19.28 -20.69
CA GLY A 44 1.46 20.23 -19.57
C GLY A 44 2.39 19.98 -18.37
N ALA A 45 3.27 19.01 -18.43
CA ALA A 45 4.08 18.55 -17.31
C ALA A 45 5.11 19.55 -16.76
N SER A 46 5.49 20.57 -17.54
CA SER A 46 6.49 21.57 -17.13
C SER A 46 6.09 22.39 -15.89
N GLY A 47 4.79 22.54 -15.65
CA GLY A 47 4.25 23.23 -14.47
C GLY A 47 4.07 22.33 -13.24
N THR A 48 4.21 21.00 -13.40
CA THR A 48 3.88 19.99 -12.39
C THR A 48 5.10 19.22 -11.92
N ILE A 49 6.03 18.87 -12.81
CA ILE A 49 7.17 18.00 -12.50
C ILE A 49 8.42 18.82 -12.20
N ALA A 50 8.83 18.83 -10.92
CA ALA A 50 10.06 19.45 -10.48
C ALA A 50 11.29 18.62 -10.87
N LYS A 51 11.21 17.31 -10.64
CA LYS A 51 12.30 16.36 -10.85
C LYS A 51 11.75 14.96 -11.04
N THR A 52 12.41 14.18 -11.89
CA THR A 52 12.26 12.73 -11.94
C THR A 52 13.62 12.08 -11.83
N MET A 53 13.70 10.96 -11.11
CA MET A 53 14.93 10.23 -10.93
C MET A 53 14.71 8.73 -10.77
N SER A 54 15.75 7.95 -11.08
CA SER A 54 15.87 6.54 -10.75
C SER A 54 17.27 6.25 -10.24
N ALA A 55 17.40 5.65 -9.06
CA ALA A 55 18.67 5.18 -8.50
C ALA A 55 18.68 3.65 -8.56
N TYR A 56 18.93 3.11 -9.75
CA TYR A 56 18.82 1.68 -10.04
C TYR A 56 19.89 0.84 -9.35
N ASP A 57 21.12 1.34 -9.31
CA ASP A 57 22.22 0.67 -8.63
C ASP A 57 22.08 0.75 -7.10
N LYS A 58 22.38 -0.38 -6.44
CA LYS A 58 22.22 -0.51 -4.99
C LYS A 58 23.15 0.44 -4.23
N ASP A 59 24.43 0.47 -4.58
CA ASP A 59 25.43 1.26 -3.85
C ASP A 59 25.18 2.76 -4.06
N PHE A 60 24.77 3.15 -5.27
CA PHE A 60 24.37 4.51 -5.55
C PHE A 60 23.09 4.90 -4.80
N SER A 61 22.11 4.00 -4.76
CA SER A 61 20.87 4.19 -3.98
C SER A 61 21.17 4.32 -2.47
N ASP A 62 22.13 3.56 -1.95
CA ASP A 62 22.57 3.66 -0.55
C ASP A 62 23.28 4.97 -0.25
N ALA A 63 24.04 5.50 -1.20
CA ALA A 63 24.70 6.81 -1.04
C ALA A 63 23.69 7.96 -0.91
N ILE A 64 22.48 7.80 -1.52
CA ILE A 64 21.41 8.81 -1.45
C ILE A 64 20.53 8.61 -0.21
N TYR A 65 20.05 7.37 0.01
CA TYR A 65 18.98 7.09 0.99
C TYR A 65 19.46 6.35 2.25
N GLY A 66 20.76 6.05 2.36
CA GLY A 66 21.33 5.23 3.42
C GLY A 66 21.08 3.74 3.22
N LYS A 67 21.81 2.90 3.94
CA LYS A 67 21.69 1.44 3.88
C LYS A 67 20.43 0.94 4.58
N GLU A 68 19.90 -0.18 4.09
CA GLU A 68 18.90 -0.95 4.81
C GLU A 68 19.59 -1.96 5.75
N ILE A 69 19.15 -1.98 7.02
CA ILE A 69 19.77 -2.81 8.07
C ILE A 69 19.61 -4.30 7.75
N ASP A 70 18.45 -4.69 7.22
CA ASP A 70 18.11 -6.07 6.85
C ASP A 70 18.52 -6.44 5.41
N GLY A 71 19.10 -5.49 4.68
CA GLY A 71 19.49 -5.66 3.28
C GLY A 71 18.33 -5.76 2.29
N ARG A 72 17.10 -5.48 2.72
CA ARG A 72 15.90 -5.53 1.87
C ARG A 72 15.59 -4.16 1.26
N TYR A 73 15.78 -4.05 -0.06
CA TYR A 73 15.58 -2.79 -0.79
C TYR A 73 14.15 -2.62 -1.31
N VAL A 74 13.42 -3.71 -1.49
CA VAL A 74 12.00 -3.69 -1.80
C VAL A 74 11.23 -3.81 -0.49
N SER A 75 11.16 -2.72 0.26
CA SER A 75 10.58 -2.68 1.61
C SER A 75 9.86 -1.37 1.90
N ARG A 76 8.92 -1.43 2.88
CA ARG A 76 8.23 -0.24 3.40
C ARG A 76 9.21 0.79 3.96
N SER A 77 10.24 0.34 4.69
CA SER A 77 11.29 1.18 5.25
C SER A 77 11.99 1.97 4.15
N ARG A 78 12.41 1.28 3.08
CA ARG A 78 13.08 1.90 1.94
C ARG A 78 12.20 2.95 1.26
N LEU A 79 10.92 2.62 0.99
CA LEU A 79 9.97 3.56 0.42
C LEU A 79 9.85 4.83 1.27
N LYS A 80 9.70 4.68 2.60
CA LYS A 80 9.58 5.85 3.52
C LYS A 80 10.82 6.73 3.52
N LYS A 81 12.02 6.16 3.46
CA LYS A 81 13.28 6.92 3.32
C LYS A 81 13.31 7.72 2.03
N ILE A 82 12.92 7.11 0.91
CA ILE A 82 12.86 7.79 -0.39
C ILE A 82 11.85 8.94 -0.34
N LEU A 83 10.63 8.70 0.12
CA LEU A 83 9.59 9.73 0.26
C LEU A 83 10.07 10.90 1.13
N HIS A 84 10.69 10.61 2.27
CA HIS A 84 11.19 11.62 3.21
C HIS A 84 12.28 12.48 2.57
N GLN A 85 13.28 11.85 1.97
CA GLN A 85 14.43 12.54 1.36
C GLN A 85 14.00 13.42 0.19
N GLU A 86 13.19 12.87 -0.72
CA GLU A 86 12.78 13.57 -1.93
C GLU A 86 11.79 14.69 -1.63
N TYR A 87 10.90 14.51 -0.66
CA TYR A 87 9.99 15.55 -0.20
C TYR A 87 10.76 16.68 0.51
N GLY A 88 11.72 16.35 1.38
CA GLY A 88 12.58 17.34 2.02
C GLY A 88 13.42 18.14 1.04
N LEU A 89 13.85 17.53 -0.08
CA LEU A 89 14.57 18.24 -1.14
C LEU A 89 13.70 19.28 -1.85
N ILE A 90 12.45 18.99 -2.16
CA ILE A 90 11.56 19.96 -2.81
C ILE A 90 11.23 21.12 -1.86
N GLU A 91 10.94 20.83 -0.59
CA GLU A 91 10.67 21.87 0.41
C GLU A 91 11.90 22.76 0.70
N GLY A 92 13.07 22.16 0.81
CA GLY A 92 14.32 22.87 1.13
C GLY A 92 14.92 23.66 -0.04
N ARG A 93 14.66 23.24 -1.28
CA ARG A 93 15.23 23.87 -2.48
C ARG A 93 14.36 24.98 -3.06
N LEU A 94 13.05 24.88 -2.91
CA LEU A 94 12.12 25.86 -3.44
C LEU A 94 11.73 26.87 -2.35
N LYS A 95 11.94 28.14 -2.63
CA LYS A 95 11.54 29.20 -1.71
C LYS A 95 10.02 29.33 -1.72
N ARG A 96 9.37 28.97 -0.63
CA ARG A 96 7.92 29.05 -0.48
C ARG A 96 7.35 30.43 -0.82
N LYS A 97 8.08 31.51 -0.50
CA LYS A 97 7.66 32.88 -0.82
C LYS A 97 7.51 33.12 -2.32
N GLU A 98 8.26 32.41 -3.15
CA GLU A 98 8.20 32.48 -4.61
C GLU A 98 7.12 31.57 -5.21
N HIS A 99 6.64 30.60 -4.41
CA HIS A 99 5.65 29.59 -4.80
C HIS A 99 4.56 29.42 -3.73
N PRO A 100 3.84 30.49 -3.34
CA PRO A 100 2.93 30.45 -2.18
C PRO A 100 1.73 29.52 -2.38
N ASP A 101 1.29 29.34 -3.62
CA ASP A 101 0.08 28.58 -3.96
C ASP A 101 0.36 27.10 -4.29
N LYS A 102 1.63 26.66 -4.24
CA LYS A 102 1.98 25.29 -4.62
C LYS A 102 1.73 24.29 -3.49
N LYS A 103 1.03 23.23 -3.83
CA LYS A 103 0.90 21.98 -3.07
C LYS A 103 1.99 21.03 -3.51
N TYR A 104 2.93 20.72 -2.64
CA TYR A 104 4.02 19.82 -2.99
C TYR A 104 3.63 18.36 -2.85
N PHE A 105 4.15 17.53 -3.75
CA PHE A 105 4.07 16.08 -3.61
C PHE A 105 5.39 15.41 -3.98
N THR A 106 5.54 14.20 -3.47
CA THR A 106 6.58 13.24 -3.88
C THR A 106 5.91 11.90 -4.11
N PHE A 107 6.02 11.40 -5.32
CA PHE A 107 5.72 10.02 -5.63
C PHE A 107 7.01 9.21 -5.57
N ALA A 108 6.97 8.04 -4.92
CA ALA A 108 8.07 7.10 -4.93
C ALA A 108 7.57 5.66 -5.07
N ASN A 109 8.43 4.83 -5.63
CA ASN A 109 8.27 3.38 -5.59
C ASN A 109 9.62 2.69 -5.36
N THR A 110 9.56 1.45 -4.87
CA THR A 110 10.67 0.50 -4.83
C THR A 110 10.10 -0.86 -5.19
N LEU A 111 10.41 -1.34 -6.39
CA LEU A 111 9.74 -2.44 -7.05
C LEU A 111 10.73 -3.38 -7.75
N ALA A 112 10.42 -4.67 -7.70
CA ALA A 112 11.03 -5.67 -8.57
C ALA A 112 9.96 -6.26 -9.48
N THR A 113 10.24 -6.34 -10.78
CA THR A 113 9.42 -7.09 -11.72
C THR A 113 9.82 -8.56 -11.74
N ILE A 114 9.03 -9.38 -12.42
CA ILE A 114 9.37 -10.79 -12.68
C ILE A 114 10.76 -10.87 -13.32
N ASN A 115 11.60 -11.80 -12.82
CA ASN A 115 12.93 -12.00 -13.38
C ASN A 115 12.86 -12.75 -14.72
N TYR A 116 13.96 -12.74 -15.47
CA TYR A 116 14.05 -13.38 -16.78
C TYR A 116 13.67 -14.87 -16.77
N SER A 117 14.09 -15.61 -15.74
CA SER A 117 13.76 -17.03 -15.56
C SER A 117 12.35 -17.30 -15.03
N LYS A 118 11.58 -16.25 -14.72
CA LYS A 118 10.21 -16.32 -14.15
C LYS A 118 10.10 -17.10 -12.84
N THR A 119 11.19 -17.17 -12.08
CA THR A 119 11.26 -17.87 -10.79
C THR A 119 10.91 -16.97 -9.61
N VAL A 120 11.04 -15.65 -9.78
CA VAL A 120 10.72 -14.64 -8.76
C VAL A 120 9.57 -13.77 -9.27
N LYS A 121 8.48 -13.74 -8.53
CA LYS A 121 7.32 -12.90 -8.85
C LYS A 121 7.62 -11.43 -8.59
N GLY A 122 7.09 -10.55 -9.43
CA GLY A 122 7.19 -9.12 -9.25
C GLY A 122 6.39 -8.66 -8.03
N HIS A 123 6.96 -7.75 -7.25
CA HIS A 123 6.29 -7.11 -6.11
C HIS A 123 6.97 -5.80 -5.72
N GLY A 124 6.32 -5.01 -4.90
CA GLY A 124 6.96 -3.85 -4.31
C GLY A 124 6.03 -2.87 -3.63
N TRP A 125 6.62 -1.77 -3.26
CA TRP A 125 5.98 -0.69 -2.52
C TRP A 125 5.87 0.57 -3.36
N MET A 126 4.73 1.23 -3.27
CA MET A 126 4.46 2.51 -3.91
C MET A 126 3.87 3.48 -2.88
N GLY A 127 4.14 4.77 -3.06
CA GLY A 127 3.59 5.78 -2.17
C GLY A 127 3.62 7.18 -2.73
N CYS A 128 2.76 8.00 -2.16
CA CYS A 128 2.69 9.42 -2.44
C CYS A 128 2.61 10.20 -1.12
N ARG A 129 3.55 11.12 -0.93
CA ARG A 129 3.51 12.13 0.13
C ARG A 129 3.09 13.44 -0.50
N PHE A 130 2.06 14.09 0.03
CA PHE A 130 1.43 15.22 -0.65
C PHE A 130 0.77 16.21 0.32
N GLN A 131 0.63 17.44 -0.11
CA GLN A 131 -0.12 18.48 0.57
C GLN A 131 -1.49 18.66 -0.09
N THR A 132 -2.52 18.83 0.70
CA THR A 132 -3.87 19.20 0.24
C THR A 132 -4.03 20.72 0.15
N GLU A 133 -3.29 21.44 0.99
CA GLU A 133 -3.21 22.89 0.98
C GLU A 133 -1.75 23.36 1.09
N PRO A 134 -1.38 24.50 0.47
CA PRO A 134 -0.05 25.06 0.58
C PRO A 134 0.33 25.34 2.05
N ASN A 135 1.58 25.07 2.41
CA ASN A 135 2.13 25.32 3.76
C ASN A 135 1.49 24.53 4.92
N LYS A 136 0.55 23.63 4.65
CA LYS A 136 0.09 22.65 5.65
C LYS A 136 1.04 21.45 5.73
N GLY A 137 0.86 20.62 6.75
CA GLY A 137 1.50 19.33 6.86
C GLY A 137 1.24 18.45 5.63
N TYR A 138 1.97 17.38 5.51
CA TYR A 138 1.77 16.44 4.42
C TYR A 138 0.96 15.23 4.87
N ASN A 139 0.23 14.67 3.94
CA ASN A 139 -0.37 13.34 4.03
C ASN A 139 0.50 12.32 3.31
N GLU A 140 0.39 11.07 3.70
CA GLU A 140 1.09 9.97 3.05
C GLU A 140 0.13 8.80 2.79
N VAL A 141 0.14 8.30 1.58
CA VAL A 141 -0.53 7.05 1.17
C VAL A 141 0.53 6.12 0.65
N ILE A 142 0.65 4.95 1.26
CA ILE A 142 1.57 3.89 0.83
C ILE A 142 0.83 2.56 0.72
N PHE A 143 1.23 1.73 -0.23
CA PHE A 143 0.69 0.39 -0.38
C PHE A 143 1.72 -0.59 -0.95
N HIS A 144 1.49 -1.88 -0.71
CA HIS A 144 2.25 -2.98 -1.27
C HIS A 144 1.44 -3.69 -2.34
N VAL A 145 2.14 -4.13 -3.39
CA VAL A 145 1.55 -4.87 -4.51
C VAL A 145 2.34 -6.12 -4.86
N ARG A 146 1.61 -7.12 -5.37
CA ARG A 146 2.15 -8.27 -6.08
C ARG A 146 1.69 -8.20 -7.53
N LEU A 147 2.63 -8.34 -8.46
CA LEU A 147 2.36 -8.22 -9.88
C LEU A 147 2.07 -9.61 -10.46
N ASN A 148 0.87 -9.77 -11.00
CA ASN A 148 0.36 -11.07 -11.42
C ASN A 148 0.63 -11.39 -12.90
N ASP A 149 0.84 -10.37 -13.75
CA ASP A 149 1.22 -10.56 -15.14
C ASP A 149 2.51 -11.39 -15.25
N ASN A 150 2.56 -12.29 -16.24
CA ASN A 150 3.72 -13.16 -16.47
C ASN A 150 4.70 -12.57 -17.51
N ASP A 151 4.79 -11.25 -17.55
CA ASP A 151 5.66 -10.48 -18.43
C ASP A 151 6.11 -9.18 -17.75
N ALA A 152 7.42 -8.90 -17.78
CA ALA A 152 7.99 -7.74 -17.08
C ALA A 152 7.49 -6.40 -17.65
N LYS A 153 7.22 -6.33 -18.96
CA LYS A 153 6.71 -5.11 -19.60
C LYS A 153 5.27 -4.83 -19.16
N LEU A 154 4.42 -5.85 -19.12
CA LEU A 154 3.05 -5.70 -18.62
C LEU A 154 3.04 -5.30 -17.16
N GLN A 155 3.93 -5.87 -16.35
CA GLN A 155 4.11 -5.45 -14.96
C GLN A 155 4.51 -3.97 -14.83
N GLN A 156 5.43 -3.49 -15.69
CA GLN A 156 5.81 -2.07 -15.73
C GLN A 156 4.63 -1.17 -16.14
N GLU A 157 3.85 -1.58 -17.14
CA GLU A 157 2.63 -0.86 -17.57
C GLU A 157 1.62 -0.77 -16.41
N THR A 158 1.39 -1.87 -15.68
CA THR A 158 0.54 -1.93 -14.49
C THR A 158 1.01 -0.95 -13.41
N ILE A 159 2.30 -0.90 -13.12
CA ILE A 159 2.91 0.05 -12.18
C ILE A 159 2.67 1.50 -12.62
N GLY A 160 2.85 1.79 -13.91
CA GLY A 160 2.61 3.11 -14.49
C GLY A 160 1.17 3.58 -14.28
N ILE A 161 0.20 2.69 -14.52
CA ILE A 161 -1.23 2.96 -14.31
C ILE A 161 -1.51 3.20 -12.82
N MET A 162 -1.06 2.31 -11.93
CA MET A 162 -1.31 2.42 -10.48
C MET A 162 -0.74 3.69 -9.88
N GLY A 163 0.50 4.03 -10.21
CA GLY A 163 1.13 5.24 -9.69
C GLY A 163 0.45 6.52 -10.17
N THR A 164 0.00 6.54 -11.42
CA THR A 164 -0.79 7.66 -11.97
C THR A 164 -2.14 7.77 -11.26
N ASN A 165 -2.82 6.65 -11.04
CA ASN A 165 -4.08 6.58 -10.30
C ASN A 165 -3.91 7.03 -8.84
N LEU A 166 -2.82 6.62 -8.17
CA LEU A 166 -2.50 7.05 -6.81
C LEU A 166 -2.36 8.58 -6.73
N ILE A 167 -1.52 9.18 -7.57
CA ILE A 167 -1.28 10.62 -7.55
C ILE A 167 -2.59 11.38 -7.81
N TYR A 168 -3.36 10.94 -8.82
CA TYR A 168 -4.67 11.51 -9.10
C TYR A 168 -5.62 11.39 -7.90
N GLY A 169 -5.68 10.22 -7.27
CA GLY A 169 -6.52 9.93 -6.11
C GLY A 169 -6.15 10.79 -4.89
N CYS A 170 -4.86 11.01 -4.64
CA CYS A 170 -4.36 11.86 -3.56
C CYS A 170 -4.88 13.31 -3.64
N PHE A 171 -5.03 13.87 -4.83
CA PHE A 171 -5.53 15.24 -5.00
C PHE A 171 -7.04 15.33 -5.18
N ASN A 172 -7.70 14.28 -5.67
CA ASN A 172 -9.13 14.34 -6.00
C ASN A 172 -10.03 13.59 -4.99
N TYR A 173 -9.47 12.64 -4.22
CA TYR A 173 -10.24 11.76 -3.34
C TYR A 173 -9.67 11.63 -1.92
N TYR A 174 -8.73 12.48 -1.48
CA TYR A 174 -8.14 12.39 -0.13
C TYR A 174 -9.19 12.40 0.98
N ASN A 175 -10.27 13.17 0.82
CA ASN A 175 -11.38 13.24 1.77
C ASN A 175 -12.40 12.08 1.65
N LYS A 176 -12.13 11.10 0.78
CA LYS A 176 -12.94 9.90 0.54
C LYS A 176 -12.03 8.66 0.42
N PRO A 177 -11.41 8.21 1.51
CA PRO A 177 -10.37 7.16 1.48
C PRO A 177 -10.77 5.90 0.74
N LYS A 178 -12.03 5.44 0.89
CA LYS A 178 -12.56 4.29 0.15
C LYS A 178 -12.57 4.52 -1.37
N THR A 179 -13.00 5.71 -1.81
CA THR A 179 -12.99 6.07 -3.24
C THR A 179 -11.56 6.19 -3.77
N LEU A 180 -10.63 6.72 -2.96
CA LEU A 180 -9.21 6.77 -3.29
C LEU A 180 -8.68 5.37 -3.57
N ILE A 181 -8.93 4.41 -2.66
CA ILE A 181 -8.51 3.01 -2.84
C ILE A 181 -9.09 2.43 -4.13
N GLN A 182 -10.40 2.56 -4.35
CA GLN A 182 -11.05 2.06 -5.56
C GLN A 182 -10.44 2.68 -6.83
N SER A 183 -10.13 3.98 -6.81
CA SER A 183 -9.56 4.70 -7.96
C SER A 183 -8.13 4.25 -8.32
N ILE A 184 -7.37 3.67 -7.37
CA ILE A 184 -6.05 3.08 -7.65
C ILE A 184 -6.16 1.91 -8.63
N TYR A 185 -7.26 1.17 -8.59
CA TYR A 185 -7.54 0.05 -9.49
C TYR A 185 -8.22 0.44 -10.81
N ASP A 186 -8.47 1.71 -11.07
CA ASP A 186 -9.05 2.15 -12.35
C ASP A 186 -8.18 1.67 -13.52
N ASN A 187 -8.82 1.06 -14.51
CA ASN A 187 -8.21 0.42 -15.68
C ASN A 187 -7.32 -0.81 -15.39
N LEU A 188 -7.47 -1.41 -14.21
CA LEU A 188 -6.77 -2.62 -13.77
C LEU A 188 -7.75 -3.65 -13.21
N SER A 189 -7.27 -4.87 -13.05
CA SER A 189 -7.99 -5.96 -12.41
C SER A 189 -7.07 -6.78 -11.49
N ARG A 190 -7.65 -7.72 -10.75
CA ARG A 190 -6.89 -8.69 -9.96
C ARG A 190 -5.96 -9.56 -10.82
N ASP A 191 -6.25 -9.74 -12.09
CA ASP A 191 -5.37 -10.49 -13.01
C ASP A 191 -4.04 -9.79 -13.24
N ASN A 192 -4.01 -8.45 -13.17
CA ASN A 192 -2.79 -7.66 -13.32
C ASN A 192 -2.03 -7.54 -12.01
N VAL A 193 -2.74 -7.29 -10.90
CA VAL A 193 -2.12 -6.91 -9.64
C VAL A 193 -2.97 -7.28 -8.43
N GLU A 194 -2.32 -7.66 -7.35
CA GLU A 194 -2.88 -7.77 -6.01
C GLU A 194 -2.34 -6.65 -5.13
N MET A 195 -3.23 -5.92 -4.42
CA MET A 195 -2.84 -4.97 -3.39
C MET A 195 -3.13 -5.60 -2.03
N ASP A 196 -2.10 -6.07 -1.33
CA ASP A 196 -2.22 -6.84 -0.09
C ASP A 196 -1.99 -6.01 1.18
N MET A 197 -1.62 -4.73 1.04
CA MET A 197 -1.49 -3.81 2.15
C MET A 197 -1.65 -2.37 1.69
N ILE A 198 -2.35 -1.56 2.50
CA ILE A 198 -2.44 -0.09 2.33
C ILE A 198 -2.32 0.59 3.68
N HIS A 199 -1.76 1.80 3.69
CA HIS A 199 -1.67 2.65 4.86
C HIS A 199 -1.80 4.12 4.47
N MET A 200 -2.63 4.85 5.21
CA MET A 200 -2.81 6.29 5.07
C MET A 200 -2.50 6.96 6.40
N GLU A 201 -1.73 8.03 6.37
CA GLU A 201 -1.39 8.82 7.56
C GLU A 201 -1.23 10.30 7.20
N GLY A 202 -1.46 11.19 8.17
CA GLY A 202 -1.33 12.62 8.03
C GLY A 202 -2.56 13.39 8.50
N PRO A 203 -2.52 14.74 8.46
CA PRO A 203 -3.57 15.59 9.04
C PRO A 203 -4.98 15.34 8.48
N ASP A 204 -5.10 14.99 7.20
CA ASP A 204 -6.41 14.72 6.59
C ASP A 204 -6.87 13.26 6.79
N PHE A 205 -6.06 12.42 7.46
CA PHE A 205 -6.32 11.01 7.72
C PHE A 205 -6.33 10.66 9.23
N GLU A 206 -6.39 11.65 10.13
CA GLU A 206 -6.38 11.42 11.59
C GLU A 206 -7.54 10.52 12.04
N ASP A 207 -8.71 10.67 11.43
CA ASP A 207 -9.91 9.87 11.72
C ASP A 207 -10.01 8.57 10.91
N VAL A 208 -8.97 8.23 10.12
CA VAL A 208 -8.99 7.06 9.23
C VAL A 208 -8.40 5.85 9.93
N ASP A 209 -9.24 4.84 10.22
CA ASP A 209 -8.74 3.54 10.69
C ASP A 209 -8.22 2.70 9.53
N ASN A 210 -6.92 2.43 9.52
CA ASN A 210 -6.25 1.66 8.47
C ASN A 210 -6.71 0.19 8.40
N ARG A 211 -7.34 -0.35 9.46
CA ARG A 211 -7.95 -1.69 9.45
C ARG A 211 -9.19 -1.71 8.57
N LEU A 212 -9.99 -0.63 8.60
CA LEU A 212 -11.14 -0.48 7.70
C LEU A 212 -10.71 -0.34 6.25
N LEU A 213 -9.60 0.36 5.97
CA LEU A 213 -9.02 0.42 4.62
C LEU A 213 -8.60 -0.97 4.13
N SER A 214 -7.99 -1.78 5.00
CA SER A 214 -7.63 -3.16 4.70
C SER A 214 -8.86 -4.04 4.44
N LEU A 215 -9.94 -3.85 5.21
CA LEU A 215 -11.20 -4.52 4.94
C LEU A 215 -11.76 -4.15 3.56
N VAL A 216 -11.60 -2.91 3.10
CA VAL A 216 -11.99 -2.49 1.74
C VAL A 216 -11.24 -3.30 0.69
N LEU A 217 -9.93 -3.55 0.86
CA LEU A 217 -9.15 -4.36 -0.10
C LEU A 217 -9.77 -5.74 -0.31
N VAL A 218 -10.17 -6.42 0.79
CA VAL A 218 -10.79 -7.75 0.71
C VAL A 218 -12.22 -7.68 0.15
N LYS A 219 -13.01 -6.67 0.55
CA LYS A 219 -14.39 -6.46 0.04
C LYS A 219 -14.44 -6.22 -1.47
N GLU A 220 -13.47 -5.47 -1.99
CA GLU A 220 -13.34 -5.13 -3.41
C GLU A 220 -12.53 -6.18 -4.21
N ASN A 221 -12.20 -7.32 -3.59
CA ASN A 221 -11.43 -8.40 -4.21
C ASN A 221 -10.04 -7.96 -4.73
N MET A 222 -9.42 -6.98 -4.07
CA MET A 222 -8.07 -6.52 -4.38
C MET A 222 -7.00 -7.43 -3.76
N THR A 223 -7.35 -8.14 -2.68
CA THR A 223 -6.57 -9.22 -2.06
C THR A 223 -7.52 -10.25 -1.44
N ASP A 224 -7.00 -11.45 -1.15
CA ASP A 224 -7.79 -12.52 -0.49
C ASP A 224 -7.83 -12.36 1.03
N ALA A 225 -6.80 -11.78 1.63
CA ALA A 225 -6.68 -11.64 3.07
C ALA A 225 -5.81 -10.44 3.45
N VAL A 226 -6.04 -9.93 4.66
CA VAL A 226 -5.22 -8.91 5.32
C VAL A 226 -4.89 -9.37 6.73
N ILE A 227 -3.75 -8.94 7.27
CA ILE A 227 -3.24 -9.36 8.58
C ILE A 227 -3.06 -8.13 9.46
N PHE A 228 -3.49 -8.24 10.71
CA PHE A 228 -3.24 -7.26 11.75
C PHE A 228 -2.32 -7.87 12.83
N GLY A 229 -1.36 -7.09 13.29
CA GLY A 229 -0.54 -7.49 14.42
C GLY A 229 -1.24 -7.34 15.76
N PRO A 230 -0.64 -7.83 16.86
CA PRO A 230 -1.17 -7.63 18.21
C PRO A 230 -1.34 -6.16 18.61
N ASP A 231 -0.60 -5.27 17.96
CA ASP A 231 -0.71 -3.81 18.14
C ASP A 231 -1.83 -3.18 17.28
N GLY A 232 -2.65 -3.98 16.61
CA GLY A 232 -3.73 -3.56 15.72
C GLY A 232 -3.26 -2.97 14.39
N LYS A 233 -1.95 -2.97 14.11
CA LYS A 233 -1.43 -2.40 12.86
C LYS A 233 -1.45 -3.41 11.72
N ASN A 234 -1.71 -2.89 10.53
CA ASN A 234 -1.65 -3.66 9.29
C ASN A 234 -0.24 -4.21 9.06
N GLN A 235 -0.15 -5.50 8.77
CA GLN A 235 1.09 -6.18 8.48
C GLN A 235 1.09 -6.75 7.06
N GLN A 236 2.25 -6.73 6.41
CA GLN A 236 2.40 -7.36 5.12
C GLN A 236 2.41 -8.88 5.28
N PRO A 237 1.54 -9.62 4.56
CA PRO A 237 1.45 -11.07 4.72
C PRO A 237 2.78 -11.82 4.55
N SER A 238 3.63 -11.40 3.61
CA SER A 238 4.93 -12.03 3.39
C SER A 238 5.90 -11.86 4.57
N ASP A 239 5.81 -10.78 5.34
CA ASP A 239 6.69 -10.58 6.50
C ASP A 239 6.26 -11.48 7.67
N VAL A 240 4.95 -11.71 7.82
CA VAL A 240 4.39 -12.51 8.90
C VAL A 240 4.49 -14.02 8.60
N LEU A 241 4.24 -14.42 7.35
CA LEU A 241 4.02 -15.83 6.98
C LEU A 241 5.26 -16.51 6.37
N TYR A 242 6.28 -15.75 5.97
CA TYR A 242 7.41 -16.32 5.26
C TYR A 242 8.16 -17.36 6.07
N LYS A 243 8.20 -18.59 5.56
CA LYS A 243 8.83 -19.76 6.19
C LYS A 243 8.33 -20.09 7.61
N LYS A 244 7.12 -19.65 7.98
CA LYS A 244 6.49 -19.99 9.25
C LYS A 244 5.67 -21.27 9.15
N ASN A 245 5.60 -22.01 10.25
CA ASN A 245 4.60 -23.05 10.47
C ASN A 245 3.32 -22.34 10.97
N ILE A 246 2.25 -22.39 10.21
CA ILE A 246 1.06 -21.59 10.48
C ILE A 246 0.00 -22.44 11.11
N LEU A 247 -0.48 -22.04 12.29
CA LEU A 247 -1.68 -22.57 12.93
C LEU A 247 -2.78 -21.52 12.83
N THR A 248 -3.87 -21.84 12.13
CA THR A 248 -5.00 -20.93 11.97
C THR A 248 -6.21 -21.43 12.73
N ILE A 249 -6.80 -20.55 13.54
CA ILE A 249 -8.06 -20.80 14.22
C ILE A 249 -9.12 -19.91 13.55
N ARG A 250 -10.08 -20.54 12.89
CA ARG A 250 -11.15 -19.86 12.19
C ARG A 250 -12.42 -19.80 13.02
N GLY A 251 -13.03 -18.61 13.10
CA GLY A 251 -14.28 -18.42 13.83
C GLY A 251 -14.93 -17.09 13.56
N SER A 252 -16.14 -16.89 14.13
CA SER A 252 -16.82 -15.59 14.10
C SER A 252 -16.30 -14.63 15.18
N PHE A 253 -15.84 -15.17 16.30
CA PHE A 253 -15.31 -14.44 17.47
C PHE A 253 -16.21 -13.29 17.92
N ARG A 254 -17.51 -13.58 18.13
CA ARG A 254 -18.53 -12.60 18.47
C ARG A 254 -19.34 -12.99 19.72
N PRO A 255 -18.76 -12.80 20.90
CA PRO A 255 -17.37 -12.50 21.25
C PRO A 255 -16.46 -13.74 21.23
N VAL A 256 -15.17 -13.55 21.55
CA VAL A 256 -14.26 -14.67 21.89
C VAL A 256 -14.74 -15.31 23.19
N THR A 257 -14.85 -16.63 23.17
CA THR A 257 -15.32 -17.45 24.31
C THR A 257 -14.18 -18.24 24.93
N LYS A 258 -14.40 -18.78 26.16
CA LYS A 258 -13.46 -19.70 26.79
C LYS A 258 -13.17 -20.94 25.95
N VAL A 259 -14.15 -21.41 25.17
CA VAL A 259 -13.99 -22.51 24.21
C VAL A 259 -12.98 -22.15 23.11
N ASN A 260 -13.02 -20.92 22.60
CA ASN A 260 -12.04 -20.48 21.59
C ASN A 260 -10.62 -20.48 22.16
N ILE A 261 -10.42 -20.06 23.43
CA ILE A 261 -9.13 -20.06 24.09
C ILE A 261 -8.65 -21.49 24.32
N ASP A 262 -9.53 -22.37 24.83
CA ASP A 262 -9.21 -23.79 25.04
C ASP A 262 -8.83 -24.49 23.72
N MET A 263 -9.56 -24.22 22.63
CA MET A 263 -9.22 -24.72 21.30
C MET A 263 -7.85 -24.22 20.82
N MET A 264 -7.54 -22.95 21.08
CA MET A 264 -6.25 -22.35 20.74
C MET A 264 -5.11 -23.05 21.49
N GLU A 265 -5.21 -23.19 22.83
CA GLU A 265 -4.18 -23.78 23.68
C GLU A 265 -3.96 -25.25 23.33
N ASN A 266 -5.03 -26.02 23.23
CA ASN A 266 -4.95 -27.43 22.88
C ASN A 266 -4.47 -27.67 21.46
N GLY A 267 -4.94 -26.83 20.50
CA GLY A 267 -4.50 -26.86 19.12
C GLY A 267 -3.01 -26.54 18.99
N TYR A 268 -2.53 -25.52 19.67
CA TYR A 268 -1.12 -25.13 19.68
C TYR A 268 -0.26 -26.26 20.27
N ASN A 269 -0.65 -26.79 21.44
CA ASN A 269 0.06 -27.88 22.13
C ASN A 269 0.11 -29.18 21.30
N ALA A 270 -0.89 -29.46 20.50
CA ALA A 270 -0.90 -30.57 19.55
C ALA A 270 0.00 -30.27 18.34
N PHE A 271 -0.13 -29.07 17.75
CA PHE A 271 0.59 -28.64 16.54
C PHE A 271 2.11 -28.66 16.73
N ILE A 272 2.63 -28.15 17.86
CA ILE A 272 4.07 -28.14 18.15
C ILE A 272 4.68 -29.52 18.39
N LYS A 273 3.84 -30.58 18.55
CA LYS A 273 4.29 -31.98 18.68
C LYS A 273 4.42 -32.68 17.34
N GLU A 274 3.93 -32.11 16.28
CA GLU A 274 4.04 -32.66 14.93
C GLU A 274 5.50 -32.71 14.48
N ASN A 275 5.95 -33.84 13.93
CA ASN A 275 7.35 -34.05 13.53
C ASN A 275 7.92 -33.08 12.51
N LYS A 276 7.06 -32.40 11.75
CA LYS A 276 7.45 -31.46 10.67
C LYS A 276 7.37 -30.02 11.11
N VAL A 277 6.97 -29.75 12.35
CA VAL A 277 6.78 -28.36 12.85
C VAL A 277 8.03 -27.94 13.61
N ASP A 278 8.62 -26.85 13.14
CA ASP A 278 9.65 -26.12 13.88
C ASP A 278 8.98 -25.26 14.94
N LYS A 279 9.14 -25.61 16.21
CA LYS A 279 8.49 -24.99 17.37
C LYS A 279 8.86 -23.52 17.53
N ASP A 280 10.11 -23.18 17.17
CA ASP A 280 10.61 -21.81 17.30
C ASP A 280 10.14 -20.90 16.15
N ASN A 281 9.43 -21.47 15.18
CA ASN A 281 9.00 -20.79 13.97
C ASN A 281 7.50 -20.97 13.68
N VAL A 282 6.68 -21.01 14.72
CA VAL A 282 5.22 -21.11 14.63
C VAL A 282 4.59 -19.72 14.64
N GLN A 283 3.64 -19.50 13.73
CA GLN A 283 2.76 -18.34 13.73
C GLN A 283 1.32 -18.79 13.98
N LEU A 284 0.73 -18.30 15.05
CA LEU A 284 -0.68 -18.48 15.36
C LEU A 284 -1.48 -17.33 14.74
N LEU A 285 -2.58 -17.64 14.07
CA LEU A 285 -3.49 -16.67 13.47
C LEU A 285 -4.94 -16.96 13.86
N PHE A 286 -5.66 -15.91 14.23
CA PHE A 286 -7.12 -15.93 14.28
C PHE A 286 -7.68 -15.42 12.96
N GLU A 287 -8.57 -16.19 12.34
CA GLU A 287 -9.14 -15.85 11.04
C GLU A 287 -10.65 -15.62 11.12
N ILE A 288 -11.09 -14.45 10.66
CA ILE A 288 -12.49 -14.13 10.40
C ILE A 288 -12.69 -14.07 8.90
N THR A 289 -13.59 -14.87 8.35
CA THR A 289 -13.91 -14.83 6.92
C THR A 289 -14.91 -13.71 6.59
N LEU A 290 -14.86 -13.19 5.34
CA LEU A 290 -15.90 -12.28 4.86
C LEU A 290 -17.31 -12.87 4.98
N SER A 291 -17.48 -14.18 4.76
CA SER A 291 -18.76 -14.87 4.93
C SER A 291 -19.26 -14.74 6.36
N ASN A 292 -18.39 -14.93 7.36
CA ASN A 292 -18.74 -14.75 8.77
C ASN A 292 -19.11 -13.29 9.10
N LEU A 293 -18.42 -12.32 8.49
CA LEU A 293 -18.75 -10.90 8.68
C LEU A 293 -20.08 -10.50 8.04
N LYS A 294 -20.50 -11.18 6.96
CA LYS A 294 -21.72 -10.90 6.20
C LYS A 294 -22.93 -11.75 6.64
N MET A 295 -22.81 -12.60 7.64
CA MET A 295 -23.90 -13.52 8.04
C MET A 295 -25.21 -12.81 8.41
N GLU A 296 -25.14 -11.58 8.90
CA GLU A 296 -26.31 -10.77 9.32
C GLU A 296 -26.61 -9.60 8.37
N GLY A 297 -26.04 -9.61 7.16
CA GLY A 297 -26.21 -8.54 6.17
C GLY A 297 -24.91 -7.83 5.81
N ASP A 298 -24.97 -6.52 5.61
CA ASP A 298 -23.78 -5.71 5.34
C ASP A 298 -22.85 -5.70 6.56
N ILE A 299 -21.55 -5.62 6.31
CA ILE A 299 -20.54 -5.62 7.38
C ILE A 299 -20.68 -4.34 8.20
N ASP A 300 -20.96 -4.50 9.47
CA ASP A 300 -20.88 -3.44 10.47
C ASP A 300 -19.40 -3.16 10.80
N GLU A 301 -18.94 -1.96 10.44
CA GLU A 301 -17.55 -1.54 10.63
C GLU A 301 -17.15 -1.48 12.11
N LYS A 302 -18.08 -1.10 13.00
CA LYS A 302 -17.84 -1.06 14.44
C LYS A 302 -17.68 -2.49 15.01
N ASP A 303 -18.60 -3.39 14.68
CA ASP A 303 -18.52 -4.80 15.09
C ASP A 303 -17.22 -5.46 14.58
N PHE A 304 -16.80 -5.13 13.36
CA PHE A 304 -15.51 -5.60 12.83
C PHE A 304 -14.33 -5.10 13.68
N LEU A 305 -14.28 -3.81 14.00
CA LEU A 305 -13.20 -3.22 14.81
C LEU A 305 -13.21 -3.79 16.23
N ASP A 306 -14.37 -3.92 16.87
CA ASP A 306 -14.51 -4.50 18.22
C ASP A 306 -13.96 -5.94 18.26
N ARG A 307 -14.23 -6.76 17.25
CA ARG A 307 -13.66 -8.12 17.13
C ARG A 307 -12.15 -8.09 16.90
N ALA A 308 -11.67 -7.20 16.03
CA ALA A 308 -10.24 -7.05 15.79
C ALA A 308 -9.50 -6.64 17.06
N ASP A 309 -10.05 -5.70 17.85
CA ASP A 309 -9.47 -5.25 19.11
C ASP A 309 -9.38 -6.38 20.14
N ILE A 310 -10.45 -7.18 20.27
CA ILE A 310 -10.46 -8.35 21.17
C ILE A 310 -9.40 -9.36 20.74
N LEU A 311 -9.30 -9.70 19.45
CA LEU A 311 -8.33 -10.66 18.96
C LEU A 311 -6.88 -10.16 19.11
N CYS A 312 -6.62 -8.87 18.79
CA CYS A 312 -5.30 -8.27 19.02
C CYS A 312 -4.90 -8.29 20.49
N SER A 313 -5.86 -8.12 21.42
CA SER A 313 -5.59 -8.15 22.87
C SER A 313 -5.14 -9.54 23.38
N LEU A 314 -5.35 -10.60 22.61
CA LEU A 314 -4.84 -11.93 22.93
C LEU A 314 -3.33 -12.08 22.69
N GLY A 315 -2.70 -11.11 22.03
CA GLY A 315 -1.24 -11.05 21.82
C GLY A 315 -0.70 -11.95 20.70
N HIS A 316 -1.54 -12.38 19.79
CA HIS A 316 -1.19 -13.30 18.69
C HIS A 316 -1.40 -12.69 17.32
#